data_27fe5da9e7e6dabcf4d4723f0be23f9e
#
_entry.id   27fe5da9e7e6dabcf4d4723f0be23f9e
#
_cell.length_a   1.000
_cell.length_b   1.000
_cell.length_c   1.000
_cell.angle_alpha   90.00
_cell.angle_beta   90.00
_cell.angle_gamma   90.00
#
_symmetry.space_group_name_H-M   'P 1'
#
loop_
_entity.id
_entity.type
_entity.pdbx_description
1 polymer ?
#
loop_
_entity_poly.entity_id
_entity_poly.type
_entity_poly.pdbx_seq_one_letter_code
_entity_poly.pdbx_strand_id
1 'polypeptide(L)' 'MIAIHSKNSRDTRMKEFRFEPTTPLDFGEYRILIKKHGEFVRCIQYTGMSGTAMMDVAYDLRRKYPKEQGYTVDW' A
#
# COMPACT_ATOMS: atom_id res chain seq x y z
N MET A 1 28.65 0.66 -7.44
CA MET A 1 28.17 0.73 -7.44
C MET A 1 27.36 0.52 -7.26
N ILE A 2 27.08 0.39 -7.34
CA ILE A 2 26.36 0.32 -7.35
C ILE A 2 25.69 -0.30 -7.00
N ALA A 3 25.56 -0.60 -7.02
CA ALA A 3 24.99 -1.14 -6.91
C ALA A 3 24.58 -1.57 -6.29
N ILE A 4 24.79 -1.53 -5.97
CA ILE A 4 24.35 -1.96 -5.47
C ILE A 4 23.58 -2.02 -4.88
N HIS A 5 23.42 -1.68 -4.89
CA HIS A 5 22.54 -1.65 -4.48
C HIS A 5 21.65 -2.26 -4.60
N SER A 6 21.62 -2.44 -4.91
CA SER A 6 20.81 -3.01 -5.21
C SER A 6 20.30 -3.95 -4.83
N LYS A 7 20.54 -4.37 -4.41
CA LYS A 7 20.10 -5.44 -3.96
C LYS A 7 19.02 -5.42 -3.21
N ASN A 8 18.92 -4.77 -2.63
CA ASN A 8 17.87 -4.69 -1.92
C ASN A 8 16.73 -4.51 -2.58
N SER A 9 16.83 -3.93 -3.37
CA SER A 9 15.78 -3.60 -4.07
C SER A 9 14.95 -4.66 -4.46
N ARG A 10 15.46 -5.67 -4.78
CA ARG A 10 14.71 -6.76 -5.25
C ARG A 10 13.55 -7.07 -4.37
N ASP A 11 13.59 -6.58 -3.19
CA ASP A 11 12.65 -7.06 -2.23
C ASP A 11 11.36 -6.32 -2.22
N THR A 12 11.33 -5.11 -1.84
CA THR A 12 10.08 -4.39 -1.62
C THR A 12 9.95 -3.25 -2.58
N ARG A 13 8.85 -3.19 -3.28
CA ARG A 13 8.54 -2.10 -4.18
C ARG A 13 7.22 -1.48 -3.81
N MET A 14 7.11 -0.19 -4.02
CA MET A 14 5.92 0.55 -3.70
C MET A 14 5.50 1.38 -4.91
N LYS A 15 4.21 1.34 -5.21
CA LYS A 15 3.66 2.10 -6.31
C LYS A 15 2.40 2.80 -5.83
N GLU A 16 2.31 4.09 -6.08
CA GLU A 16 1.12 4.84 -5.69
C GLU A 16 0.29 5.14 -6.94
N PHE A 17 -1.03 4.97 -6.82
CA PHE A 17 -1.96 5.20 -7.91
C PHE A 17 -2.69 6.52 -7.70
N ARG A 18 -3.00 7.20 -8.80
CA ARG A 18 -3.75 8.46 -8.75
C ARG A 18 -5.24 8.23 -8.74
N PHE A 19 -5.67 7.03 -9.03
CA PHE A 19 -7.08 6.67 -9.05
C PHE A 19 -7.21 5.22 -8.64
N GLU A 20 -8.42 4.81 -8.35
CA GLU A 20 -8.64 3.45 -7.89
C GLU A 20 -8.36 2.49 -9.04
N PRO A 21 -7.38 1.60 -8.89
CA PRO A 21 -7.05 0.67 -9.96
C PRO A 21 -8.10 -0.42 -10.06
N THR A 22 -8.32 -0.89 -11.30
CA THR A 22 -9.27 -1.95 -11.55
C THR A 22 -8.60 -3.25 -11.95
N THR A 23 -7.28 -3.24 -12.10
CA THR A 23 -6.55 -4.44 -12.47
C THR A 23 -6.45 -5.38 -11.28
N PRO A 24 -6.50 -6.69 -11.50
CA PRO A 24 -6.36 -7.64 -10.39
C PRO A 24 -4.94 -7.66 -9.87
N LEU A 25 -4.79 -8.13 -8.63
CA LEU A 25 -3.48 -8.29 -8.03
C LEU A 25 -2.83 -9.57 -8.50
N ASP A 26 -1.52 -9.52 -8.71
CA ASP A 26 -0.73 -10.70 -8.99
C ASP A 26 -0.24 -11.30 -7.67
N PHE A 27 0.30 -12.49 -7.75
CA PHE A 27 0.86 -13.15 -6.60
C PHE A 27 1.97 -12.29 -5.99
N GLY A 28 1.93 -12.13 -4.70
CA GLY A 28 2.94 -11.33 -3.99
C GLY A 28 2.68 -9.84 -3.96
N GLU A 29 1.55 -9.40 -4.50
CA GLU A 29 1.18 -8.00 -4.48
C GLU A 29 0.08 -7.74 -3.46
N TYR A 30 0.16 -6.57 -2.81
CA TYR A 30 -0.86 -6.12 -1.87
C TYR A 30 -1.23 -4.69 -2.23
N ARG A 31 -2.49 -4.34 -2.08
CA ARG A 31 -2.97 -2.97 -2.27
C ARG A 31 -3.66 -2.48 -1.03
N ILE A 32 -3.39 -1.22 -0.70
CA ILE A 32 -4.11 -0.56 0.37
C ILE A 32 -4.84 0.61 -0.25
N LEU A 33 -6.16 0.59 -0.13
CA LEU A 33 -7.02 1.62 -0.69
C LEU A 33 -7.54 2.49 0.42
N ILE A 34 -7.34 3.79 0.30
CA ILE A 34 -7.77 4.75 1.30
C ILE A 34 -8.83 5.65 0.69
N LYS A 35 -9.97 5.70 1.35
CA LYS A 35 -11.09 6.55 0.94
C LYS A 35 -11.51 7.43 2.09
N LYS A 36 -12.13 8.56 1.78
CA LYS A 36 -12.71 9.44 2.77
C LYS A 36 -14.16 9.69 2.37
N HIS A 37 -15.09 9.32 3.24
CA HIS A 37 -16.53 9.47 2.96
C HIS A 37 -16.90 8.81 1.63
N GLY A 38 -16.26 7.68 1.33
CA GLY A 38 -16.55 6.93 0.12
C GLY A 38 -15.79 7.39 -1.11
N GLU A 39 -15.00 8.44 -1.01
CA GLU A 39 -14.27 8.97 -2.16
C GLU A 39 -12.81 8.59 -2.11
N PHE A 40 -12.24 8.34 -3.27
CA PHE A 40 -10.86 7.93 -3.40
C PHE A 40 -9.91 8.99 -2.85
N VAL A 41 -8.96 8.57 -2.02
CA VAL A 41 -7.90 9.42 -1.51
C VAL A 41 -6.54 8.95 -2.01
N ARG A 42 -6.21 7.70 -1.75
CA ARG A 42 -4.93 7.12 -2.15
C ARG A 42 -5.08 5.63 -2.36
N CYS A 43 -4.25 5.10 -3.21
CA CYS A 43 -4.09 3.65 -3.30
C CYS A 43 -2.61 3.35 -3.46
N ILE A 44 -2.08 2.49 -2.61
CA ILE A 44 -0.66 2.14 -2.62
C ILE A 44 -0.55 0.65 -2.81
N GLN A 45 0.26 0.24 -3.77
CA GLN A 45 0.52 -1.17 -4.03
C GLN A 45 1.92 -1.51 -3.55
N TYR A 46 2.03 -2.60 -2.82
CA TYR A 46 3.32 -3.10 -2.32
C TYR A 46 3.59 -4.45 -2.95
N THR A 47 4.83 -4.67 -3.31
CA THR A 47 5.26 -5.94 -3.90
C THR A 47 6.47 -6.43 -3.12
N GLY A 48 6.49 -7.72 -2.81
CA GLY A 48 7.63 -8.32 -2.14
C GLY A 48 7.63 -8.20 -0.63
N MET A 49 6.49 -7.85 -0.03
CA MET A 49 6.38 -7.74 1.42
C MET A 49 5.68 -8.96 2.00
N SER A 50 6.06 -9.33 3.21
CA SER A 50 5.37 -10.39 3.92
C SER A 50 4.02 -9.89 4.43
N GLY A 51 3.13 -10.83 4.78
CA GLY A 51 1.84 -10.46 5.35
C GLY A 51 1.99 -9.68 6.64
N THR A 52 2.98 -10.06 7.47
CA THR A 52 3.21 -9.36 8.74
C THR A 52 3.63 -7.91 8.48
N ALA A 53 4.52 -7.70 7.53
CA ALA A 53 4.95 -6.34 7.19
C ALA A 53 3.79 -5.53 6.65
N MET A 54 2.91 -6.15 5.87
CA MET A 54 1.73 -5.45 5.36
C MET A 54 0.80 -5.03 6.48
N MET A 55 0.64 -5.87 7.51
CA MET A 55 -0.19 -5.51 8.64
C MET A 55 0.35 -4.28 9.35
N ASP A 56 1.67 -4.21 9.53
CA ASP A 56 2.27 -3.05 10.17
C ASP A 56 2.02 -1.78 9.35
N VAL A 57 2.17 -1.87 8.04
CA VAL A 57 1.92 -0.74 7.17
C VAL A 57 0.45 -0.31 7.26
N ALA A 58 -0.46 -1.28 7.25
CA ALA A 58 -1.88 -0.98 7.32
C ALA A 58 -2.25 -0.30 8.64
N TYR A 59 -1.68 -0.75 9.75
CA TYR A 59 -1.95 -0.12 11.04
C TYR A 59 -1.40 1.30 11.09
N ASP A 60 -0.21 1.54 10.50
CA ASP A 60 0.34 2.89 10.44
C ASP A 60 -0.57 3.80 9.61
N LEU A 61 -1.09 3.29 8.50
CA LEU A 61 -1.99 4.08 7.67
C LEU A 61 -3.31 4.36 8.38
N ARG A 62 -3.79 3.42 9.17
CA ARG A 62 -5.01 3.66 9.96
C ARG A 62 -4.81 4.75 10.98
N ARG A 63 -3.61 4.89 11.51
CA ARG A 63 -3.33 5.98 12.43
C ARG A 63 -3.27 7.32 11.70
N LYS A 64 -2.74 7.33 10.48
CA LYS A 64 -2.68 8.53 9.67
C LYS A 64 -4.04 8.95 9.14
N TYR A 65 -4.88 7.97 8.82
CA TYR A 65 -6.20 8.21 8.25
C TYR A 65 -7.24 7.59 9.17
N PRO A 66 -7.56 8.26 10.27
CA PRO A 66 -8.42 7.67 11.29
C PRO A 66 -9.87 7.57 10.84
N LYS A 67 -10.49 6.49 11.25
CA LYS A 67 -11.87 6.20 10.91
C LYS A 67 -12.81 7.30 11.41
N GLU A 68 -12.48 7.89 12.54
CA GLU A 68 -13.31 8.93 13.13
C GLU A 68 -13.46 10.14 12.23
N GLN A 69 -12.52 10.34 11.31
CA GLN A 69 -12.56 11.46 10.39
C GLN A 69 -13.17 11.07 9.05
N GLY A 70 -13.74 9.87 8.96
CA GLY A 70 -14.42 9.43 7.75
C GLY A 70 -13.56 8.62 6.80
N TYR A 71 -12.34 8.28 7.20
CA TYR A 71 -11.44 7.49 6.34
C TYR A 71 -11.70 6.01 6.48
N THR A 72 -11.47 5.28 5.39
CA THR A 72 -11.42 3.82 5.42
C THR A 72 -10.10 3.38 4.80
N VAL A 73 -9.50 2.38 5.38
CA VAL A 73 -8.24 1.81 4.90
C VAL A 73 -8.50 0.32 4.64
N ASP A 74 -8.53 -0.05 3.37
CA ASP A 74 -8.85 -1.41 2.96
C ASP A 74 -7.64 -2.07 2.31
N TRP A 75 -7.44 -3.35 2.60
CA TRP A 75 -6.42 -4.13 1.92
C TRP A 75 -6.79 -5.59 1.81
#